data_93a32c31de4a5ca00e0dd409179b286e
#
_entry.id   93a32c31de4a5ca00e0dd409179b286e
#
_cell.length_a   1.000
_cell.length_b   1.000
_cell.length_c   1.000
_cell.angle_alpha   90.00
_cell.angle_beta   90.00
_cell.angle_gamma   90.00
#
_symmetry.space_group_name_H-M   'P 1'
#
loop_
_entity.id
_entity.type
_entity.pdbx_description
1 polymer ?
#
loop_
_entity_poly.entity_id
_entity_poly.type
_entity_poly.pdbx_seq_one_letter_code
_entity_poly.pdbx_strand_id
1 'polypeptide(L)'
;MAQKIKVANPVVELDGDEMTRIIWKFIKDKLILPYLEVDIKYYDLGMEYRDETNDQVTIDAANAIKQYGVGIKCATITPDEQRVEEFKLKQMWKSPNGTIRNILDGTVFREPIVCSNVPRLVPNWTAPICIGRHAFGDQYRATDFVTKGKGKLTVKFEGEDGTVQEFEVFNFKGDGVAMAMYNTDESIFGFARACFNQALVKKWPLYLSTKNTILKKYDGRFKDIFEEVYQNEFKAKYAEAGITYEHRLIDDMVASALKWNGNFVWAC
;
A
#
# COMPACT_ATOMS: atom_id res chain seq x y z
N MET A 1 -10.98 -6.13 40.69
CA MET A 1 -10.66 -5.83 39.28
C MET A 1 -11.13 -7.00 38.43
N ALA A 2 -11.76 -6.76 37.29
CA ALA A 2 -12.15 -7.86 36.41
C ALA A 2 -10.90 -8.61 35.91
N GLN A 3 -11.02 -9.92 35.72
CA GLN A 3 -9.93 -10.74 35.21
C GLN A 3 -9.59 -10.28 33.78
N LYS A 4 -8.31 -10.01 33.51
CA LYS A 4 -7.89 -9.62 32.18
C LYS A 4 -8.04 -10.77 31.17
N ILE A 5 -8.42 -10.44 29.97
CA ILE A 5 -8.48 -11.39 28.85
C ILE A 5 -7.05 -11.65 28.37
N LYS A 6 -6.62 -12.90 28.38
CA LYS A 6 -5.29 -13.30 27.89
C LYS A 6 -5.28 -13.32 26.38
N VAL A 7 -4.35 -12.56 25.76
CA VAL A 7 -4.10 -12.56 24.32
C VAL A 7 -3.01 -13.59 24.02
N ALA A 8 -3.31 -14.55 23.14
CA ALA A 8 -2.43 -15.69 22.91
C ALA A 8 -1.14 -15.31 22.15
N ASN A 9 -1.22 -14.38 21.20
CA ASN A 9 -0.11 -14.00 20.35
C ASN A 9 0.39 -12.59 20.69
N PRO A 10 1.72 -12.35 20.60
CA PRO A 10 2.27 -11.01 20.73
C PRO A 10 1.74 -10.06 19.65
N VAL A 11 1.72 -8.77 19.98
CA VAL A 11 1.41 -7.69 19.03
C VAL A 11 2.63 -6.80 18.89
N VAL A 12 3.03 -6.50 17.65
CA VAL A 12 4.12 -5.57 17.38
C VAL A 12 3.58 -4.15 17.41
N GLU A 13 4.16 -3.32 18.27
CA GLU A 13 3.84 -1.90 18.37
C GLU A 13 4.92 -1.08 17.69
N LEU A 14 4.50 -0.28 16.72
CA LEU A 14 5.33 0.69 16.01
C LEU A 14 4.90 2.08 16.46
N ASP A 15 5.59 2.62 17.46
CA ASP A 15 5.30 3.95 17.99
C ASP A 15 5.64 5.03 16.95
N GLY A 16 5.09 6.21 17.11
CA GLY A 16 5.19 7.26 16.12
C GLY A 16 5.72 8.57 16.67
N ASP A 17 5.35 9.63 16.00
CA ASP A 17 5.77 10.99 16.31
C ASP A 17 4.64 11.82 16.91
N GLU A 18 5.02 12.92 17.60
CA GLU A 18 4.15 14.00 18.03
C GLU A 18 2.89 13.53 18.78
N MET A 19 1.73 14.06 18.39
CA MET A 19 0.45 13.83 19.05
C MET A 19 0.02 12.34 19.02
N THR A 20 0.37 11.61 17.96
CA THR A 20 -0.05 10.20 17.83
C THR A 20 0.59 9.29 18.86
N ARG A 21 1.85 9.56 19.26
CA ARG A 21 2.55 8.89 20.36
C ARG A 21 1.80 9.08 21.68
N ILE A 22 1.39 10.31 21.97
CA ILE A 22 0.68 10.68 23.20
C ILE A 22 -0.70 10.01 23.24
N ILE A 23 -1.46 10.12 22.16
CA ILE A 23 -2.81 9.50 22.05
C ILE A 23 -2.71 8.00 22.15
N TRP A 24 -1.75 7.38 21.47
CA TRP A 24 -1.56 5.93 21.52
C TRP A 24 -1.23 5.44 22.92
N LYS A 25 -0.39 6.17 23.65
CA LYS A 25 -0.12 5.89 25.06
C LYS A 25 -1.39 5.92 25.90
N PHE A 26 -2.25 6.92 25.74
CA PHE A 26 -3.56 6.97 26.42
C PHE A 26 -4.45 5.79 26.07
N ILE A 27 -4.49 5.39 24.80
CA ILE A 27 -5.28 4.24 24.35
C ILE A 27 -4.78 2.97 25.04
N LYS A 28 -3.47 2.73 25.05
CA LYS A 28 -2.89 1.58 25.75
C LYS A 28 -3.23 1.58 27.22
N ASP A 29 -2.94 2.68 27.91
CA ASP A 29 -3.05 2.76 29.38
C ASP A 29 -4.50 2.69 29.85
N LYS A 30 -5.46 3.21 29.08
CA LYS A 30 -6.86 3.35 29.51
C LYS A 30 -7.80 2.33 28.90
N LEU A 31 -7.54 1.87 27.65
CA LEU A 31 -8.49 1.07 26.89
C LEU A 31 -7.97 -0.34 26.56
N ILE A 32 -6.67 -0.61 26.65
CA ILE A 32 -6.08 -1.89 26.29
C ILE A 32 -5.57 -2.62 27.55
N LEU A 33 -4.55 -2.09 28.19
CA LEU A 33 -3.84 -2.76 29.29
C LEU A 33 -4.68 -3.01 30.56
N PRO A 34 -5.73 -2.22 30.87
CA PRO A 34 -6.63 -2.57 31.98
C PRO A 34 -7.45 -3.83 31.74
N TYR A 35 -7.72 -4.19 30.48
CA TYR A 35 -8.62 -5.28 30.11
C TYR A 35 -7.90 -6.49 29.50
N LEU A 36 -6.74 -6.29 28.90
CA LEU A 36 -5.99 -7.32 28.20
C LEU A 36 -4.65 -7.61 28.86
N GLU A 37 -4.30 -8.90 28.91
CA GLU A 37 -2.93 -9.36 29.15
C GLU A 37 -2.33 -9.71 27.80
N VAL A 38 -1.55 -8.76 27.22
CA VAL A 38 -0.97 -8.86 25.88
C VAL A 38 0.53 -8.59 25.94
N ASP A 39 1.31 -9.43 25.26
CA ASP A 39 2.74 -9.23 25.06
C ASP A 39 2.94 -8.26 23.90
N ILE A 40 3.53 -7.10 24.18
CA ILE A 40 3.77 -6.03 23.20
C ILE A 40 5.25 -6.00 22.85
N LYS A 41 5.57 -6.21 21.57
CA LYS A 41 6.91 -6.05 21.00
C LYS A 41 7.03 -4.61 20.51
N TYR A 42 7.69 -3.77 21.29
CA TYR A 42 7.78 -2.33 21.07
C TYR A 42 8.92 -1.95 20.14
N TYR A 43 8.64 -1.10 19.15
CA TYR A 43 9.59 -0.46 18.24
C TYR A 43 9.29 1.03 18.16
N ASP A 44 10.28 1.86 18.46
CA ASP A 44 10.18 3.32 18.34
C ASP A 44 10.47 3.76 16.90
N LEU A 45 9.44 4.19 16.16
CA LEU A 45 9.56 4.75 14.83
C LEU A 45 9.53 6.29 14.83
N GLY A 46 9.77 6.91 15.97
CA GLY A 46 9.96 8.37 16.04
C GLY A 46 11.16 8.82 15.23
N MET A 47 11.09 10.03 14.71
CA MET A 47 12.08 10.60 13.78
C MET A 47 13.51 10.52 14.30
N GLU A 48 13.71 10.87 15.58
CA GLU A 48 15.02 10.90 16.21
C GLU A 48 15.66 9.52 16.30
N TYR A 49 14.89 8.52 16.75
CA TYR A 49 15.41 7.16 16.89
C TYR A 49 15.60 6.47 15.53
N ARG A 50 14.78 6.79 14.54
CA ARG A 50 15.01 6.35 13.16
C ARG A 50 16.32 6.91 12.61
N ASP A 51 16.61 8.20 12.86
CA ASP A 51 17.88 8.82 12.46
C ASP A 51 19.07 8.20 13.20
N GLU A 52 18.96 7.97 14.51
CA GLU A 52 19.98 7.29 15.31
C GLU A 52 20.34 5.93 14.74
N THR A 53 19.35 5.12 14.40
CA THR A 53 19.49 3.75 13.88
C THR A 53 19.69 3.66 12.37
N ASN A 54 19.82 4.79 11.67
CA ASN A 54 19.85 4.84 10.20
C ASN A 54 18.65 4.12 9.57
N ASP A 55 17.47 4.32 10.13
CA ASP A 55 16.18 3.71 9.77
C ASP A 55 16.13 2.17 9.88
N GLN A 56 17.13 1.54 10.51
CA GLN A 56 17.15 0.09 10.72
C GLN A 56 15.96 -0.39 11.56
N VAL A 57 15.53 0.42 12.55
CA VAL A 57 14.36 0.10 13.38
C VAL A 57 13.07 -0.11 12.57
N THR A 58 12.90 0.59 11.46
CA THR A 58 11.74 0.39 10.55
C THR A 58 11.77 -0.99 9.90
N ILE A 59 12.95 -1.45 9.50
CA ILE A 59 13.16 -2.78 8.90
C ILE A 59 12.93 -3.87 9.95
N ASP A 60 13.48 -3.70 11.15
CA ASP A 60 13.35 -4.65 12.26
C ASP A 60 11.89 -4.80 12.69
N ALA A 61 11.16 -3.68 12.79
CA ALA A 61 9.73 -3.65 13.10
C ALA A 61 8.89 -4.40 12.05
N ALA A 62 9.19 -4.19 10.76
CA ALA A 62 8.51 -4.90 9.67
C ALA A 62 8.76 -6.41 9.72
N ASN A 63 10.00 -6.84 9.98
CA ASN A 63 10.35 -8.25 10.14
C ASN A 63 9.69 -8.86 11.38
N ALA A 64 9.57 -8.11 12.47
CA ALA A 64 8.83 -8.55 13.65
C ALA A 64 7.34 -8.79 13.34
N ILE A 65 6.72 -7.92 12.51
CA ILE A 65 5.33 -8.15 12.06
C ILE A 65 5.21 -9.45 11.27
N LYS A 66 6.18 -9.76 10.38
CA LYS A 66 6.21 -11.06 9.68
C LYS A 66 6.27 -12.23 10.65
N GLN A 67 7.07 -12.10 11.71
CA GLN A 67 7.26 -13.15 12.71
C GLN A 67 6.00 -13.35 13.59
N TYR A 68 5.38 -12.27 14.05
CA TYR A 68 4.27 -12.32 15.02
C TYR A 68 2.87 -12.22 14.40
N GLY A 69 2.78 -11.84 13.12
CA GLY A 69 1.55 -11.83 12.33
C GLY A 69 0.69 -10.57 12.48
N VAL A 70 0.89 -9.74 13.50
CA VAL A 70 0.09 -8.54 13.76
C VAL A 70 0.96 -7.37 14.19
N GLY A 71 0.73 -6.21 13.59
CA GLY A 71 1.38 -4.96 13.99
C GLY A 71 0.40 -3.79 14.04
N ILE A 72 0.63 -2.87 14.99
CA ILE A 72 -0.10 -1.61 15.13
C ILE A 72 0.90 -0.48 14.95
N LYS A 73 0.64 0.39 13.98
CA LYS A 73 1.55 1.50 13.67
C LYS A 73 0.89 2.85 13.94
N CYS A 74 1.56 3.67 14.73
CA CYS A 74 1.26 5.09 14.87
C CYS A 74 1.70 5.89 13.64
N ALA A 75 1.17 7.08 13.47
CA ALA A 75 1.64 8.00 12.44
C ALA A 75 3.08 8.43 12.70
N THR A 76 3.87 8.53 11.62
CA THR A 76 5.27 8.92 11.65
C THR A 76 5.50 10.09 10.71
N ILE A 77 6.47 10.94 11.04
CA ILE A 77 6.93 12.02 10.17
C ILE A 77 7.71 11.41 8.99
N THR A 78 7.40 11.88 7.78
CA THR A 78 8.28 11.72 6.62
C THR A 78 8.95 13.06 6.39
N PRO A 79 10.28 13.18 6.59
CA PRO A 79 10.96 14.47 6.55
C PRO A 79 11.02 15.04 5.13
N ASP A 80 10.79 16.34 5.01
CA ASP A 80 11.18 17.20 3.92
C ASP A 80 12.46 17.97 4.30
N GLU A 81 12.91 18.89 3.43
CA GLU A 81 14.12 19.70 3.66
C GLU A 81 14.03 20.51 4.97
N GLN A 82 12.86 21.06 5.27
CA GLN A 82 12.63 21.83 6.48
C GLN A 82 12.75 20.96 7.74
N ARG A 83 12.18 19.77 7.72
CA ARG A 83 12.27 18.81 8.84
C ARG A 83 13.69 18.27 9.02
N VAL A 84 14.46 18.10 7.94
CA VAL A 84 15.88 17.73 8.03
C VAL A 84 16.68 18.78 8.81
N GLU A 85 16.44 20.07 8.56
CA GLU A 85 17.09 21.15 9.30
C GLU A 85 16.61 21.25 10.75
N GLU A 86 15.29 21.16 10.97
CA GLU A 86 14.66 21.26 12.29
C GLU A 86 15.18 20.18 13.26
N PHE A 87 15.19 18.93 12.81
CA PHE A 87 15.62 17.78 13.61
C PHE A 87 17.12 17.48 13.49
N LYS A 88 17.86 18.22 12.66
CA LYS A 88 19.29 18.01 12.37
C LYS A 88 19.59 16.57 11.93
N LEU A 89 18.75 16.05 11.03
CA LEU A 89 18.84 14.67 10.56
C LEU A 89 20.07 14.46 9.68
N LYS A 90 20.61 13.25 9.71
CA LYS A 90 21.74 12.82 8.86
C LYS A 90 21.39 12.87 7.37
N GLN A 91 20.12 12.62 7.05
CA GLN A 91 19.60 12.66 5.68
C GLN A 91 18.07 12.75 5.67
N MET A 92 17.49 12.99 4.49
CA MET A 92 16.06 12.94 4.27
C MET A 92 15.58 11.49 4.14
N TRP A 93 15.15 10.89 5.26
CA TRP A 93 14.71 9.51 5.33
C TRP A 93 13.44 9.26 4.51
N LYS A 94 13.37 8.09 3.87
CA LYS A 94 12.17 7.66 3.16
C LYS A 94 11.00 7.42 4.13
N SER A 95 9.78 7.39 3.58
CA SER A 95 8.60 7.08 4.38
C SER A 95 8.66 5.67 4.98
N PRO A 96 8.53 5.52 6.31
CA PRO A 96 8.47 4.20 6.95
C PRO A 96 7.32 3.34 6.41
N ASN A 97 6.21 3.98 6.03
CA ASN A 97 5.08 3.27 5.44
C ASN A 97 5.46 2.55 4.15
N GLY A 98 6.25 3.20 3.29
CA GLY A 98 6.77 2.60 2.06
C GLY A 98 7.69 1.41 2.36
N THR A 99 8.65 1.57 3.29
CA THR A 99 9.57 0.50 3.70
C THR A 99 8.84 -0.71 4.27
N ILE A 100 7.93 -0.48 5.23
CA ILE A 100 7.15 -1.55 5.87
C ILE A 100 6.31 -2.31 4.83
N ARG A 101 5.57 -1.59 3.97
CA ARG A 101 4.73 -2.21 2.95
C ARG A 101 5.52 -3.05 1.96
N ASN A 102 6.69 -2.57 1.53
CA ASN A 102 7.54 -3.33 0.62
C ASN A 102 8.18 -4.57 1.27
N ILE A 103 8.42 -4.56 2.59
CA ILE A 103 8.90 -5.73 3.32
C ILE A 103 7.77 -6.74 3.55
N LEU A 104 6.58 -6.26 3.93
CA LEU A 104 5.44 -7.12 4.22
C LEU A 104 4.76 -7.64 2.97
N ASP A 105 4.80 -6.83 1.88
CA ASP A 105 3.96 -7.01 0.69
C ASP A 105 2.46 -6.96 1.04
N GLY A 106 1.59 -7.30 0.09
CA GLY A 106 0.16 -7.46 0.33
C GLY A 106 -0.69 -6.32 -0.20
N THR A 107 -1.93 -6.29 0.24
CA THR A 107 -2.96 -5.37 -0.24
C THR A 107 -3.53 -4.56 0.91
N VAL A 108 -3.67 -3.26 0.72
CA VAL A 108 -4.33 -2.38 1.67
C VAL A 108 -5.77 -2.16 1.25
N PHE A 109 -6.71 -2.70 2.01
CA PHE A 109 -8.13 -2.43 1.79
C PHE A 109 -8.58 -1.24 2.63
N ARG A 110 -9.29 -0.32 1.98
CA ARG A 110 -9.91 0.85 2.61
C ARG A 110 -11.38 0.90 2.27
N GLU A 111 -12.19 1.01 3.29
CA GLU A 111 -13.64 1.10 3.17
C GLU A 111 -14.13 2.23 4.09
N PRO A 112 -14.57 3.36 3.53
CA PRO A 112 -15.07 4.46 4.34
C PRO A 112 -16.40 4.09 5.02
N ILE A 113 -16.57 4.56 6.24
CA ILE A 113 -17.81 4.41 7.00
C ILE A 113 -18.84 5.39 6.43
N VAL A 114 -20.02 4.88 6.05
CA VAL A 114 -21.13 5.69 5.58
C VAL A 114 -22.05 6.02 6.75
N CYS A 115 -22.04 7.29 7.18
CA CYS A 115 -22.89 7.78 8.24
C CYS A 115 -24.17 8.41 7.65
N SER A 116 -25.35 7.99 8.12
CA SER A 116 -26.63 8.47 7.61
C SER A 116 -26.87 9.96 7.87
N ASN A 117 -26.33 10.47 8.96
CA ASN A 117 -26.48 11.87 9.41
C ASN A 117 -25.36 12.81 8.92
N VAL A 118 -24.43 12.32 8.11
CA VAL A 118 -23.35 13.14 7.53
C VAL A 118 -23.55 13.23 6.02
N PRO A 119 -23.73 14.43 5.47
CA PRO A 119 -23.86 14.63 4.03
C PRO A 119 -22.61 14.14 3.29
N ARG A 120 -22.80 13.41 2.20
CA ARG A 120 -21.73 12.91 1.35
C ARG A 120 -21.44 13.89 0.21
N LEU A 121 -20.16 14.00 -0.18
CA LEU A 121 -19.78 14.81 -1.35
C LEU A 121 -20.43 14.30 -2.64
N VAL A 122 -20.54 12.99 -2.78
CA VAL A 122 -21.24 12.35 -3.90
C VAL A 122 -22.55 11.77 -3.35
N PRO A 123 -23.69 12.38 -3.63
CA PRO A 123 -24.99 11.97 -3.05
C PRO A 123 -25.35 10.51 -3.33
N ASN A 124 -24.93 9.97 -4.47
CA ASN A 124 -25.23 8.60 -4.87
C ASN A 124 -24.50 7.53 -4.04
N TRP A 125 -23.42 7.88 -3.33
CA TRP A 125 -22.72 6.92 -2.48
C TRP A 125 -23.53 6.60 -1.22
N THR A 126 -24.55 5.80 -1.38
CA THR A 126 -25.42 5.36 -0.27
C THR A 126 -24.92 4.12 0.44
N ALA A 127 -23.93 3.42 -0.15
CA ALA A 127 -23.28 2.25 0.39
C ALA A 127 -21.75 2.39 0.28
N PRO A 128 -20.97 1.67 1.09
CA PRO A 128 -19.52 1.76 1.07
C PRO A 128 -18.90 1.24 -0.24
N ILE A 129 -17.75 1.79 -0.58
CA ILE A 129 -16.86 1.32 -1.64
C ILE A 129 -15.60 0.79 -0.97
N CYS A 130 -15.18 -0.44 -1.28
CA CYS A 130 -13.94 -1.01 -0.77
C CYS A 130 -12.82 -0.82 -1.79
N ILE A 131 -11.83 0.01 -1.48
CA ILE A 131 -10.66 0.20 -2.34
C ILE A 131 -9.57 -0.79 -1.96
N GLY A 132 -9.18 -1.66 -2.90
CA GLY A 132 -8.03 -2.54 -2.79
C GLY A 132 -6.83 -1.92 -3.47
N ARG A 133 -5.83 -1.52 -2.68
CA ARG A 133 -4.62 -0.86 -3.15
C ARG A 133 -3.44 -1.81 -3.10
N HIS A 134 -2.71 -1.94 -4.21
CA HIS A 134 -1.44 -2.65 -4.22
C HIS A 134 -0.41 -1.94 -3.34
N ALA A 135 0.31 -2.69 -2.53
CA ALA A 135 1.20 -2.13 -1.50
C ALA A 135 2.69 -2.43 -1.74
N PHE A 136 3.06 -2.82 -2.96
CA PHE A 136 4.42 -3.20 -3.32
C PHE A 136 4.88 -2.50 -4.60
N GLY A 137 6.16 -2.12 -4.66
CA GLY A 137 6.75 -1.56 -5.86
C GLY A 137 6.18 -0.20 -6.26
N ASP A 138 5.97 0.01 -7.55
CA ASP A 138 5.38 1.19 -8.18
C ASP A 138 6.03 2.50 -7.69
N GLN A 139 5.24 3.56 -7.48
CA GLN A 139 5.75 4.86 -7.02
C GLN A 139 6.39 4.81 -5.62
N TYR A 140 6.12 3.79 -4.80
CA TYR A 140 6.72 3.66 -3.45
C TYR A 140 8.16 3.18 -3.47
N ARG A 141 8.61 2.61 -4.59
CA ARG A 141 9.97 2.16 -4.83
C ARG A 141 10.55 2.73 -6.12
N ALA A 142 9.94 3.78 -6.64
CA ALA A 142 10.45 4.48 -7.80
C ALA A 142 11.86 5.04 -7.52
N THR A 143 12.68 5.00 -8.55
CA THR A 143 13.95 5.74 -8.61
C THR A 143 13.71 6.97 -9.45
N ASP A 144 13.75 8.15 -8.85
CA ASP A 144 13.53 9.43 -9.50
C ASP A 144 14.70 10.39 -9.29
N PHE A 145 14.96 11.23 -10.25
CA PHE A 145 16.06 12.18 -10.22
C PHE A 145 15.86 13.35 -11.18
N VAL A 146 16.53 14.46 -10.87
CA VAL A 146 16.60 15.64 -11.73
C VAL A 146 17.76 15.47 -12.70
N THR A 147 17.51 15.64 -14.00
CA THR A 147 18.56 15.70 -15.03
C THR A 147 19.05 17.13 -15.23
N LYS A 148 20.34 17.31 -15.52
CA LYS A 148 20.95 18.60 -15.79
C LYS A 148 21.54 18.64 -17.20
N GLY A 149 21.15 19.66 -17.95
CA GLY A 149 21.65 19.89 -19.29
C GLY A 149 21.12 18.89 -20.34
N LYS A 150 21.83 18.86 -21.46
CA LYS A 150 21.49 17.94 -22.57
C LYS A 150 22.05 16.55 -22.29
N GLY A 151 21.26 15.51 -22.58
CA GLY A 151 21.70 14.14 -22.36
C GLY A 151 20.68 13.11 -22.79
N LYS A 152 21.13 11.85 -22.91
CA LYS A 152 20.29 10.71 -23.27
C LYS A 152 19.94 9.90 -22.01
N LEU A 153 18.65 9.63 -21.84
CA LEU A 153 18.15 8.70 -20.83
C LEU A 153 17.95 7.33 -21.49
N THR A 154 18.55 6.30 -20.89
CA THR A 154 18.33 4.89 -21.25
C THR A 154 17.89 4.08 -20.06
N VAL A 155 17.10 3.04 -20.29
CA VAL A 155 16.79 1.99 -19.31
C VAL A 155 17.42 0.70 -19.79
N LYS A 156 18.19 0.03 -18.93
CA LYS A 156 18.89 -1.21 -19.22
C LYS A 156 18.46 -2.28 -18.22
N PHE A 157 18.16 -3.45 -18.72
CA PHE A 157 17.96 -4.67 -17.93
C PHE A 157 19.06 -5.67 -18.29
N GLU A 158 19.76 -6.20 -17.29
CA GLU A 158 20.79 -7.23 -17.41
C GLU A 158 20.30 -8.48 -16.68
N GLY A 159 19.97 -9.51 -17.43
CA GLY A 159 19.61 -10.82 -16.90
C GLY A 159 20.84 -11.58 -16.36
N GLU A 160 20.66 -12.40 -15.34
CA GLU A 160 21.73 -13.28 -14.82
C GLU A 160 22.21 -14.30 -15.87
N ASP A 161 21.37 -14.60 -16.86
CA ASP A 161 21.69 -15.46 -18.02
C ASP A 161 22.52 -14.75 -19.10
N GLY A 162 22.89 -13.49 -18.87
CA GLY A 162 23.62 -12.63 -19.83
C GLY A 162 22.73 -11.93 -20.85
N THR A 163 21.41 -12.08 -20.78
CA THR A 163 20.49 -11.32 -21.65
C THR A 163 20.54 -9.84 -21.31
N VAL A 164 20.69 -9.00 -22.34
CA VAL A 164 20.70 -7.55 -22.19
C VAL A 164 19.56 -6.95 -23.00
N GLN A 165 18.76 -6.11 -22.36
CA GLN A 165 17.75 -5.28 -23.01
C GLN A 165 18.03 -3.82 -22.67
N GLU A 166 18.17 -2.97 -23.70
CA GLU A 166 18.40 -1.55 -23.52
C GLU A 166 17.42 -0.75 -24.37
N PHE A 167 16.82 0.26 -23.78
CA PHE A 167 15.83 1.12 -24.43
C PHE A 167 16.22 2.59 -24.25
N GLU A 168 16.30 3.33 -25.36
CA GLU A 168 16.34 4.78 -25.28
C GLU A 168 14.96 5.30 -24.86
N VAL A 169 14.92 6.06 -23.77
CA VAL A 169 13.67 6.63 -23.24
C VAL A 169 13.47 8.03 -23.81
N PHE A 170 14.49 8.89 -23.68
CA PHE A 170 14.40 10.27 -24.14
C PHE A 170 15.77 10.93 -24.33
N ASN A 171 15.84 11.90 -25.26
CA ASN A 171 16.99 12.79 -25.46
C ASN A 171 16.65 14.19 -24.94
N PHE A 172 17.14 14.53 -23.76
CA PHE A 172 16.95 15.84 -23.15
C PHE A 172 17.71 16.92 -23.90
N LYS A 173 17.03 18.04 -24.18
CA LYS A 173 17.63 19.24 -24.78
C LYS A 173 18.04 20.28 -23.73
N GLY A 174 17.72 20.05 -22.47
CA GLY A 174 17.99 20.88 -21.29
C GLY A 174 17.67 20.10 -20.02
N ASP A 175 17.51 20.83 -18.92
CA ASP A 175 17.15 20.25 -17.62
C ASP A 175 15.78 19.54 -17.66
N GLY A 176 15.61 18.54 -16.82
CA GLY A 176 14.37 17.77 -16.73
C GLY A 176 14.33 16.85 -15.52
N VAL A 177 13.36 15.94 -15.53
CA VAL A 177 13.19 14.90 -14.50
C VAL A 177 13.01 13.54 -15.17
N ALA A 178 13.41 12.49 -14.46
CA ALA A 178 13.20 11.11 -14.91
C ALA A 178 12.82 10.22 -13.72
N MET A 179 12.09 9.14 -14.02
CA MET A 179 11.67 8.15 -13.02
C MET A 179 11.63 6.77 -13.65
N ALA A 180 12.00 5.76 -12.84
CA ALA A 180 11.80 4.35 -13.16
C ALA A 180 11.03 3.67 -12.04
N MET A 181 10.11 2.77 -12.41
CA MET A 181 9.31 1.95 -11.49
C MET A 181 9.43 0.48 -11.89
N TYR A 182 9.11 -0.41 -10.96
CA TYR A 182 9.04 -1.84 -11.20
C TYR A 182 7.93 -2.50 -10.38
N ASN A 183 7.53 -3.69 -10.81
CA ASN A 183 6.74 -4.62 -10.01
C ASN A 183 7.15 -6.06 -10.34
N THR A 184 6.64 -7.04 -9.59
CA THR A 184 6.93 -8.46 -9.78
C THR A 184 5.64 -9.24 -10.00
N ASP A 185 5.71 -10.29 -10.81
CA ASP A 185 4.57 -11.20 -11.03
C ASP A 185 4.03 -11.78 -9.72
N GLU A 186 4.94 -12.22 -8.83
CA GLU A 186 4.56 -12.77 -7.52
C GLU A 186 3.69 -11.82 -6.71
N SER A 187 4.08 -10.54 -6.62
CA SER A 187 3.32 -9.52 -5.90
C SER A 187 1.98 -9.22 -6.58
N ILE A 188 1.94 -9.18 -7.92
CA ILE A 188 0.70 -8.97 -8.68
C ILE A 188 -0.27 -10.15 -8.48
N PHE A 189 0.21 -11.41 -8.49
CA PHE A 189 -0.59 -12.59 -8.18
C PHE A 189 -1.17 -12.52 -6.75
N GLY A 190 -0.35 -12.12 -5.77
CA GLY A 190 -0.77 -11.90 -4.38
C GLY A 190 -1.87 -10.86 -4.27
N PHE A 191 -1.69 -9.71 -4.95
CA PHE A 191 -2.67 -8.63 -5.01
C PHE A 191 -3.98 -9.09 -5.65
N ALA A 192 -3.92 -9.80 -6.77
CA ALA A 192 -5.10 -10.34 -7.43
C ALA A 192 -5.90 -11.25 -6.50
N ARG A 193 -5.24 -12.27 -5.90
CA ARG A 193 -5.89 -13.20 -4.98
C ARG A 193 -6.50 -12.51 -3.77
N ALA A 194 -5.81 -11.51 -3.20
CA ALA A 194 -6.33 -10.73 -2.09
C ALA A 194 -7.63 -10.00 -2.48
N CYS A 195 -7.65 -9.33 -3.63
CA CYS A 195 -8.83 -8.61 -4.13
C CYS A 195 -10.00 -9.56 -4.44
N PHE A 196 -9.74 -10.69 -5.09
CA PHE A 196 -10.77 -11.69 -5.38
C PHE A 196 -11.38 -12.28 -4.11
N ASN A 197 -10.56 -12.61 -3.11
CA ASN A 197 -11.04 -13.11 -1.82
C ASN A 197 -11.85 -12.05 -1.06
N GLN A 198 -11.40 -10.79 -1.05
CA GLN A 198 -12.13 -9.71 -0.39
C GLN A 198 -13.51 -9.50 -1.00
N ALA A 199 -13.62 -9.57 -2.32
CA ALA A 199 -14.90 -9.46 -3.02
C ALA A 199 -15.84 -10.63 -2.68
N LEU A 200 -15.34 -11.87 -2.57
CA LEU A 200 -16.11 -13.02 -2.09
C LEU A 200 -16.61 -12.84 -0.66
N VAL A 201 -15.75 -12.38 0.25
CA VAL A 201 -16.14 -12.10 1.65
C VAL A 201 -17.25 -11.05 1.72
N LYS A 202 -17.15 -9.99 0.91
CA LYS A 202 -18.14 -8.93 0.83
C LYS A 202 -19.40 -9.34 0.03
N LYS A 203 -19.31 -10.33 -0.83
CA LYS A 203 -20.31 -10.68 -1.85
C LYS A 203 -20.60 -9.49 -2.78
N TRP A 204 -19.56 -8.77 -3.16
CA TRP A 204 -19.61 -7.61 -4.03
C TRP A 204 -18.85 -7.86 -5.33
N PRO A 205 -19.23 -7.23 -6.44
CA PRO A 205 -18.46 -7.29 -7.68
C PRO A 205 -17.06 -6.69 -7.47
N LEU A 206 -16.09 -7.20 -8.22
CA LEU A 206 -14.71 -6.69 -8.27
C LEU A 206 -14.46 -5.98 -9.59
N TYR A 207 -13.92 -4.79 -9.52
CA TYR A 207 -13.41 -4.03 -10.65
C TYR A 207 -11.91 -3.81 -10.50
N LEU A 208 -11.12 -4.25 -11.47
CA LEU A 208 -9.72 -3.83 -11.63
C LEU A 208 -9.66 -2.63 -12.56
N SER A 209 -8.97 -1.58 -12.19
CA SER A 209 -8.71 -0.47 -13.10
C SER A 209 -7.24 -0.30 -13.42
N THR A 210 -6.95 -0.06 -14.68
CA THR A 210 -5.60 0.20 -15.22
C THR A 210 -5.66 1.24 -16.34
N LYS A 211 -4.50 1.69 -16.81
CA LYS A 211 -4.38 2.44 -18.07
C LYS A 211 -3.55 1.65 -19.10
N ASN A 212 -3.88 0.38 -19.26
CA ASN A 212 -3.16 -0.52 -20.16
C ASN A 212 -3.19 -0.11 -21.64
N THR A 213 -4.07 0.79 -22.03
CA THR A 213 -4.07 1.40 -23.38
C THR A 213 -2.86 2.32 -23.62
N ILE A 214 -2.28 2.87 -22.55
CA ILE A 214 -1.07 3.71 -22.54
C ILE A 214 0.12 2.90 -22.00
N LEU A 215 0.03 2.38 -20.79
CA LEU A 215 1.06 1.55 -20.17
C LEU A 215 0.87 0.07 -20.56
N LYS A 216 1.04 -0.20 -21.87
CA LYS A 216 0.65 -1.48 -22.49
C LYS A 216 1.29 -2.70 -21.88
N LYS A 217 2.53 -2.61 -21.41
CA LYS A 217 3.27 -3.71 -20.80
C LYS A 217 3.12 -3.73 -19.28
N TYR A 218 3.30 -2.57 -18.65
CA TYR A 218 3.24 -2.47 -17.19
C TYR A 218 1.84 -2.77 -16.67
N ASP A 219 0.87 -1.94 -16.97
CA ASP A 219 -0.52 -2.14 -16.58
C ASP A 219 -1.15 -3.37 -17.26
N GLY A 220 -0.70 -3.69 -18.49
CA GLY A 220 -1.11 -4.90 -19.20
C GLY A 220 -0.76 -6.16 -18.41
N ARG A 221 0.38 -6.20 -17.72
CA ARG A 221 0.75 -7.35 -16.90
C ARG A 221 -0.18 -7.55 -15.71
N PHE A 222 -0.60 -6.46 -15.05
CA PHE A 222 -1.63 -6.52 -14.00
C PHE A 222 -2.95 -7.08 -14.54
N LYS A 223 -3.41 -6.54 -15.68
CA LYS A 223 -4.66 -7.00 -16.31
C LYS A 223 -4.59 -8.50 -16.66
N ASP A 224 -3.50 -8.94 -17.26
CA ASP A 224 -3.35 -10.32 -17.71
C ASP A 224 -3.28 -11.31 -16.54
N ILE A 225 -2.54 -10.97 -15.47
CA ILE A 225 -2.45 -11.80 -14.25
C ILE A 225 -3.82 -11.85 -13.53
N PHE A 226 -4.53 -10.73 -13.40
CA PHE A 226 -5.87 -10.75 -12.81
C PHE A 226 -6.83 -11.65 -13.60
N GLU A 227 -6.79 -11.59 -14.93
CA GLU A 227 -7.61 -12.47 -15.77
C GLU A 227 -7.22 -13.94 -15.60
N GLU A 228 -5.93 -14.24 -15.55
CA GLU A 228 -5.43 -15.60 -15.32
C GLU A 228 -5.92 -16.15 -13.98
N VAL A 229 -5.77 -15.40 -12.89
CA VAL A 229 -6.22 -15.76 -11.54
C VAL A 229 -7.74 -15.95 -11.52
N TYR A 230 -8.48 -15.05 -12.16
CA TYR A 230 -9.94 -15.17 -12.26
C TYR A 230 -10.37 -16.46 -12.92
N GLN A 231 -9.86 -16.73 -14.12
CA GLN A 231 -10.27 -17.89 -14.90
C GLN A 231 -9.90 -19.22 -14.20
N ASN A 232 -8.71 -19.28 -13.57
CA ASN A 232 -8.19 -20.51 -13.00
C ASN A 232 -8.67 -20.79 -11.57
N GLU A 233 -8.87 -19.74 -10.75
CA GLU A 233 -9.07 -19.91 -9.31
C GLU A 233 -10.43 -19.42 -8.79
N PHE A 234 -11.05 -18.43 -9.44
CA PHE A 234 -12.19 -17.70 -8.87
C PHE A 234 -13.48 -17.74 -9.70
N LYS A 235 -13.44 -18.02 -10.97
CA LYS A 235 -14.61 -17.96 -11.86
C LYS A 235 -15.80 -18.78 -11.35
N ALA A 236 -15.57 -20.03 -10.94
CA ALA A 236 -16.61 -20.88 -10.41
C ALA A 236 -17.18 -20.35 -9.08
N LYS A 237 -16.31 -19.87 -8.18
CA LYS A 237 -16.69 -19.29 -6.87
C LYS A 237 -17.52 -18.01 -7.05
N TYR A 238 -17.17 -17.20 -8.04
CA TYR A 238 -17.89 -15.96 -8.36
C TYR A 238 -19.27 -16.25 -8.94
N ALA A 239 -19.38 -17.24 -9.82
CA ALA A 239 -20.66 -17.71 -10.35
C ALA A 239 -21.58 -18.23 -9.23
N GLU A 240 -21.05 -19.03 -8.30
CA GLU A 240 -21.78 -19.53 -7.14
C GLU A 240 -22.22 -18.38 -6.21
N ALA A 241 -21.36 -17.40 -5.98
CA ALA A 241 -21.65 -16.23 -5.14
C ALA A 241 -22.57 -15.19 -5.82
N GLY A 242 -22.83 -15.32 -7.12
CA GLY A 242 -23.64 -14.37 -7.91
C GLY A 242 -22.98 -13.01 -8.07
N ILE A 243 -21.64 -12.93 -8.08
CA ILE A 243 -20.86 -11.70 -8.25
C ILE A 243 -20.01 -11.75 -9.53
N THR A 244 -19.56 -10.59 -9.98
CA THR A 244 -18.82 -10.44 -11.24
C THR A 244 -17.43 -9.85 -11.03
N TYR A 245 -16.55 -10.11 -11.99
CA TYR A 245 -15.27 -9.43 -12.15
C TYR A 245 -15.22 -8.74 -13.50
N GLU A 246 -14.75 -7.48 -13.51
CA GLU A 246 -14.50 -6.73 -14.74
C GLU A 246 -13.19 -5.95 -14.63
N HIS A 247 -12.45 -5.89 -15.73
CA HIS A 247 -11.38 -4.93 -15.93
C HIS A 247 -11.92 -3.68 -16.64
N ARG A 248 -11.60 -2.48 -16.12
CA ARG A 248 -12.00 -1.19 -16.73
C ARG A 248 -10.80 -0.27 -16.85
N LEU A 249 -10.82 0.63 -17.83
CA LEU A 249 -9.87 1.73 -17.87
C LEU A 249 -10.13 2.69 -16.69
N ILE A 250 -9.06 3.25 -16.13
CA ILE A 250 -9.16 4.08 -14.91
C ILE A 250 -10.11 5.26 -15.07
N ASP A 251 -10.09 5.93 -16.22
CA ASP A 251 -10.98 7.05 -16.52
C ASP A 251 -12.46 6.64 -16.57
N ASP A 252 -12.77 5.51 -17.17
CA ASP A 252 -14.12 4.94 -17.14
C ASP A 252 -14.52 4.49 -15.74
N MET A 253 -13.60 3.88 -15.00
CA MET A 253 -13.88 3.42 -13.65
C MET A 253 -14.17 4.59 -12.68
N VAL A 254 -13.42 5.70 -12.79
CA VAL A 254 -13.69 6.92 -12.01
C VAL A 254 -15.07 7.47 -12.33
N ALA A 255 -15.42 7.58 -13.62
CA ALA A 255 -16.75 8.05 -14.03
C ALA A 255 -17.87 7.13 -13.54
N SER A 256 -17.66 5.82 -13.57
CA SER A 256 -18.59 4.82 -13.09
C SER A 256 -18.76 4.89 -11.57
N ALA A 257 -17.66 4.97 -10.81
CA ALA A 257 -17.68 5.08 -9.36
C ALA A 257 -18.45 6.30 -8.87
N LEU A 258 -18.37 7.44 -9.57
CA LEU A 258 -19.12 8.65 -9.26
C LEU A 258 -20.63 8.52 -9.51
N LYS A 259 -21.05 7.59 -10.37
CA LYS A 259 -22.45 7.35 -10.71
C LYS A 259 -23.09 6.23 -9.90
N TRP A 260 -22.31 5.25 -9.45
CA TRP A 260 -22.80 4.07 -8.74
C TRP A 260 -23.04 4.35 -7.26
N ASN A 261 -23.85 3.50 -6.66
CA ASN A 261 -24.29 3.68 -5.27
C ASN A 261 -23.29 3.15 -4.23
N GLY A 262 -22.33 2.34 -4.63
CA GLY A 262 -21.41 1.60 -3.76
C GLY A 262 -21.62 0.08 -3.87
N ASN A 263 -21.19 -0.66 -2.83
CA ASN A 263 -21.22 -2.12 -2.78
C ASN A 263 -20.37 -2.80 -3.87
N PHE A 264 -19.17 -2.31 -4.07
CA PHE A 264 -18.19 -2.94 -4.95
C PHE A 264 -16.77 -2.85 -4.37
N VAL A 265 -15.92 -3.75 -4.81
CA VAL A 265 -14.47 -3.72 -4.55
C VAL A 265 -13.77 -3.15 -5.78
N TRP A 266 -12.93 -2.17 -5.56
CA TRP A 266 -12.14 -1.53 -6.61
C TRP A 266 -10.66 -1.76 -6.37
N ALA A 267 -10.03 -2.58 -7.21
CA ALA A 267 -8.60 -2.83 -7.21
C ALA A 267 -7.88 -1.81 -8.11
N CYS A 268 -6.88 -1.08 -7.55
CA CYS A 268 -6.10 -0.08 -8.27
C CYS A 268 -4.70 0.13 -7.66
#